data_6d26f418dbb0e9ec536d22944c7cbd53
#
_entry.id   6d26f418dbb0e9ec536d22944c7cbd53
#
_cell.length_a   1.000
_cell.length_b   1.000
_cell.length_c   1.000
_cell.angle_alpha   90.00
_cell.angle_beta   90.00
_cell.angle_gamma   90.00
#
_symmetry.space_group_name_H-M   'P 1'
#
loop_
_entity.id
_entity.type
_entity.pdbx_description
1 polymer ?
#
loop_
_entity_poly.entity_id
_entity_poly.type
_entity_poly.pdbx_seq_one_letter_code
_entity_poly.pdbx_strand_id
1 'polypeptide(L)'
;SRAHGWIDVPPLDGAIVVNIGDVLQVWTNDRCIAGVHRVVPITSPRGRFSIPFFYQPRVDAIVEPWLAAEEAPRYRAFSWQEYIRGRVTDNYSDIGEEDIQIDRYKVA
;
A
#
# COMPACT_ATOMS: atom_id res chain seq x y z
N SER A 1 13.37 -3.29 1.62
CA SER A 1 13.88 -1.92 1.93
C SER A 1 14.61 -1.38 0.71
N ARG A 2 14.39 -0.13 0.33
CA ARG A 2 15.11 0.50 -0.80
C ARG A 2 16.63 0.47 -0.62
N ALA A 3 17.10 0.48 0.63
CA ALA A 3 18.52 0.45 0.95
C ALA A 3 19.13 -0.96 0.96
N HIS A 4 18.33 -2.02 1.13
CA HIS A 4 18.81 -3.39 1.35
C HIS A 4 18.28 -4.40 0.32
N GLY A 5 17.56 -3.95 -0.72
CA GLY A 5 16.94 -4.83 -1.71
C GLY A 5 15.79 -5.67 -1.14
N TRP A 6 15.58 -6.84 -1.70
CA TRP A 6 14.56 -7.78 -1.25
C TRP A 6 14.98 -8.46 0.05
N ILE A 7 14.04 -8.53 0.98
CA ILE A 7 14.21 -9.20 2.28
C ILE A 7 13.17 -10.30 2.37
N ASP A 8 13.60 -11.51 2.66
CA ASP A 8 12.70 -12.61 2.89
C ASP A 8 12.00 -12.46 4.25
N VAL A 9 10.71 -12.76 4.27
CA VAL A 9 9.91 -12.82 5.49
C VAL A 9 9.62 -14.31 5.76
N PRO A 10 10.40 -14.96 6.61
CA PRO A 10 10.18 -16.36 6.94
C PRO A 10 8.88 -16.52 7.74
N PRO A 11 8.19 -17.66 7.58
CA PRO A 11 7.04 -17.96 8.40
C PRO A 11 7.43 -18.09 9.87
N LEU A 12 6.60 -17.56 10.75
CA LEU A 12 6.73 -17.67 12.20
C LEU A 12 5.41 -18.16 12.76
N ASP A 13 5.45 -19.25 13.52
CA ASP A 13 4.26 -19.87 14.10
C ASP A 13 3.50 -18.89 15.02
N GLY A 14 2.19 -18.80 14.84
CA GLY A 14 1.35 -17.89 15.59
C GLY A 14 1.46 -16.41 15.21
N ALA A 15 2.25 -16.06 14.21
CA ALA A 15 2.40 -14.70 13.73
C ALA A 15 1.54 -14.42 12.49
N ILE A 16 1.22 -13.15 12.29
CA ILE A 16 0.65 -12.61 11.06
C ILE A 16 1.61 -11.59 10.47
N VAL A 17 1.64 -11.51 9.14
CA VAL A 17 2.42 -10.47 8.45
C VAL A 17 1.52 -9.25 8.24
N VAL A 18 2.00 -8.09 8.67
CA VAL A 18 1.32 -6.82 8.46
C VAL A 18 2.13 -5.99 7.46
N ASN A 19 1.52 -5.67 6.32
CA ASN A 19 2.10 -4.78 5.31
C ASN A 19 1.52 -3.38 5.48
N ILE A 20 2.41 -2.39 5.48
CA ILE A 20 2.01 -0.97 5.40
C ILE A 20 1.47 -0.71 4.00
N GLY A 21 0.24 -0.21 3.93
CA GLY A 21 -0.38 0.22 2.67
C GLY A 21 -0.28 1.73 2.43
N ASP A 22 -0.67 2.14 1.22
CA ASP A 22 -0.57 3.53 0.75
C ASP A 22 -1.30 4.53 1.66
N VAL A 23 -2.48 4.17 2.18
CA VAL A 23 -3.25 5.04 3.08
C VAL A 23 -2.48 5.34 4.36
N LEU A 24 -1.87 4.32 4.98
CA LEU A 24 -1.09 4.53 6.20
C LEU A 24 0.19 5.34 5.91
N GLN A 25 0.77 5.20 4.73
CA GLN A 25 1.88 6.03 4.30
C GLN A 25 1.48 7.50 4.24
N VAL A 26 0.32 7.82 3.64
CA VAL A 26 -0.20 9.20 3.57
C VAL A 26 -0.55 9.72 4.96
N TRP A 27 -1.34 8.99 5.73
CA TRP A 27 -1.73 9.41 7.09
C TRP A 27 -0.54 9.73 7.97
N THR A 28 0.52 8.95 7.85
CA THR A 28 1.75 9.18 8.63
C THR A 28 2.73 10.14 7.96
N ASN A 29 2.33 10.80 6.87
CA ASN A 29 3.18 11.76 6.15
C ASN A 29 4.58 11.19 5.85
N ASP A 30 4.65 9.96 5.31
CA ASP A 30 5.87 9.18 5.03
C ASP A 30 6.66 8.68 6.25
N ARG A 31 6.16 8.77 7.48
CA ARG A 31 6.81 8.11 8.63
C ARG A 31 6.75 6.59 8.54
N CYS A 32 5.68 6.06 7.95
CA CYS A 32 5.56 4.66 7.55
C CYS A 32 5.51 4.60 6.02
N ILE A 33 6.34 3.78 5.41
CA ILE A 33 6.41 3.64 3.95
C ILE A 33 5.75 2.35 3.50
N ALA A 34 4.88 2.42 2.51
CA ALA A 34 4.34 1.24 1.85
C ALA A 34 5.47 0.51 1.11
N GLY A 35 5.70 -0.73 1.51
CA GLY A 35 6.77 -1.56 0.95
C GLY A 35 6.28 -2.38 -0.24
N VAL A 36 7.00 -2.33 -1.34
CA VAL A 36 6.77 -3.27 -2.45
C VAL A 36 7.03 -4.68 -1.95
N HIS A 37 6.08 -5.56 -2.15
CA HIS A 37 6.17 -6.95 -1.71
C HIS A 37 5.65 -7.90 -2.80
N ARG A 38 6.13 -9.13 -2.75
CA ARG A 38 5.70 -10.19 -3.65
C ARG A 38 5.68 -11.54 -2.95
N VAL A 39 4.92 -12.46 -3.50
CA VAL A 39 4.97 -13.86 -3.11
C VAL A 39 5.95 -14.59 -4.02
N VAL A 40 6.90 -15.32 -3.43
CA VAL A 40 7.83 -16.17 -4.18
C VAL A 40 7.14 -17.50 -4.49
N PRO A 41 7.29 -18.04 -5.72
CA PRO A 41 6.78 -19.37 -6.03
C PRO A 41 7.34 -20.42 -5.05
N ILE A 42 6.47 -21.32 -4.60
CA ILE A 42 6.90 -22.44 -3.75
C ILE A 42 7.40 -23.57 -4.63
N THR A 43 8.52 -24.16 -4.22
CA THR A 43 9.11 -25.34 -4.87
C THR A 43 8.71 -26.65 -4.16
N SER A 44 8.04 -26.56 -3.01
CA SER A 44 7.56 -27.71 -2.25
C SER A 44 6.36 -28.37 -2.95
N PRO A 45 6.28 -29.71 -2.96
CA PRO A 45 5.11 -30.44 -3.45
C PRO A 45 3.87 -30.21 -2.57
N ARG A 46 4.04 -29.68 -1.35
CA ARG A 46 2.93 -29.28 -0.49
C ARG A 46 2.50 -27.86 -0.87
N GLY A 47 1.22 -27.69 -1.26
CA GLY A 47 0.63 -26.38 -1.43
C GLY A 47 0.63 -25.57 -0.13
N ARG A 48 0.44 -24.26 -0.23
CA ARG A 48 0.18 -23.37 0.92
C ARG A 48 -1.06 -22.53 0.65
N PHE A 49 -1.69 -22.13 1.71
CA PHE A 49 -2.79 -21.16 1.68
C PHE A 49 -2.30 -19.80 2.14
N SER A 50 -2.90 -18.75 1.59
CA SER A 50 -2.71 -17.38 2.04
C SER A 50 -4.08 -16.72 2.09
N ILE A 51 -4.37 -16.04 3.20
CA ILE A 51 -5.65 -15.35 3.42
C ILE A 51 -5.32 -13.88 3.67
N PRO A 52 -5.29 -13.03 2.63
CA PRO A 52 -5.06 -11.61 2.82
C PRO A 52 -6.32 -10.94 3.39
N PHE A 53 -6.12 -10.04 4.34
CA PHE A 53 -7.14 -9.16 4.86
C PHE A 53 -6.72 -7.71 4.59
N PHE A 54 -7.58 -6.98 3.85
CA PHE A 54 -7.33 -5.58 3.50
C PHE A 54 -8.16 -4.68 4.41
N TYR A 55 -7.50 -3.99 5.32
CA TYR A 55 -8.12 -2.93 6.11
C TYR A 55 -8.14 -1.65 5.30
N GLN A 56 -9.34 -1.19 4.95
CA GLN A 56 -9.53 -0.03 4.07
C GLN A 56 -10.35 1.05 4.77
N PRO A 57 -10.15 2.34 4.42
CA PRO A 57 -11.06 3.41 4.83
C PRO A 57 -12.48 3.19 4.31
N ARG A 58 -13.41 3.95 4.85
CA ARG A 58 -14.75 4.06 4.25
C ARG A 58 -14.63 4.55 2.80
N VAL A 59 -15.55 4.13 1.96
CA VAL A 59 -15.53 4.47 0.53
C VAL A 59 -15.57 5.99 0.28
N ASP A 60 -16.27 6.73 1.13
CA ASP A 60 -16.43 8.19 1.07
C ASP A 60 -15.35 8.97 1.83
N ALA A 61 -14.31 8.29 2.32
CA ALA A 61 -13.25 8.93 3.07
C ALA A 61 -12.38 9.84 2.20
N ILE A 62 -11.97 10.95 2.77
CA ILE A 62 -10.87 11.76 2.27
C ILE A 62 -9.59 11.33 2.99
N VAL A 63 -8.57 11.01 2.22
CA VAL A 63 -7.27 10.61 2.73
C VAL A 63 -6.34 11.82 2.68
N GLU A 64 -5.80 12.18 3.83
CA GLU A 64 -4.89 13.31 4.00
C GLU A 64 -3.91 13.04 5.14
N PRO A 65 -2.73 13.67 5.17
CA PRO A 65 -1.76 13.48 6.23
C PRO A 65 -2.29 13.94 7.61
N TRP A 66 -2.01 13.16 8.64
CA TRP A 66 -2.19 13.56 10.04
C TRP A 66 -0.91 14.24 10.52
N LEU A 67 -0.95 15.55 10.55
CA LEU A 67 0.22 16.39 10.79
C LEU A 67 0.40 16.69 12.29
N ALA A 68 1.66 16.71 12.72
CA ALA A 68 2.04 17.36 13.96
C ALA A 68 2.02 18.89 13.79
N ALA A 69 2.10 19.63 14.91
CA ALA A 69 2.22 21.08 14.86
C ALA A 69 3.43 21.48 13.99
N GLU A 70 3.23 22.42 13.08
CA GLU A 70 4.25 22.96 12.16
C GLU A 70 4.82 21.96 11.12
N GLU A 71 4.27 20.76 11.03
CA GLU A 71 4.69 19.80 10.01
C GLU A 71 4.06 20.15 8.64
N ALA A 72 4.88 20.28 7.60
CA ALA A 72 4.39 20.50 6.24
C ALA A 72 3.83 19.19 5.64
N PRO A 73 2.66 19.23 4.96
CA PRO A 73 2.12 18.05 4.30
C PRO A 73 2.99 17.64 3.11
N ARG A 74 3.25 16.35 2.97
CA ARG A 74 3.90 15.75 1.80
C ARG A 74 2.90 15.32 0.74
N TYR A 75 1.63 15.23 1.09
CA TYR A 75 0.55 14.83 0.21
C TYR A 75 -0.58 15.83 0.26
N ARG A 76 -1.23 16.05 -0.90
CA ARG A 76 -2.54 16.70 -0.96
C ARG A 76 -3.62 15.71 -0.59
N ALA A 77 -4.74 16.20 -0.06
CA ALA A 77 -5.92 15.39 0.19
C ALA A 77 -6.50 14.80 -1.11
N PHE A 78 -7.04 13.58 -1.05
CA PHE A 78 -7.69 12.93 -2.18
C PHE A 78 -8.83 12.02 -1.74
N SER A 79 -9.73 11.72 -2.67
CA SER A 79 -10.83 10.78 -2.46
C SER A 79 -10.31 9.34 -2.47
N TRP A 80 -10.58 8.59 -1.40
CA TRP A 80 -10.27 7.17 -1.37
C TRP A 80 -10.97 6.38 -2.48
N GLN A 81 -12.24 6.72 -2.76
CA GLN A 81 -13.00 6.06 -3.82
C GLN A 81 -12.34 6.22 -5.20
N GLU A 82 -11.88 7.42 -5.52
CA GLU A 82 -11.22 7.69 -6.80
C GLU A 82 -9.89 6.94 -6.89
N TYR A 83 -9.12 6.97 -5.81
CA TYR A 83 -7.84 6.26 -5.74
C TYR A 83 -8.00 4.76 -5.95
N ILE A 84 -8.85 4.11 -5.15
CA ILE A 84 -9.01 2.65 -5.22
C ILE A 84 -9.63 2.20 -6.54
N ARG A 85 -10.53 3.00 -7.12
CA ARG A 85 -11.11 2.71 -8.43
C ARG A 85 -10.00 2.71 -9.49
N GLY A 86 -9.14 3.71 -9.53
CA GLY A 86 -8.02 3.77 -10.47
C GLY A 86 -7.05 2.60 -10.31
N ARG A 87 -6.74 2.21 -9.07
CA ARG A 87 -5.90 1.04 -8.77
C ARG A 87 -6.52 -0.27 -9.24
N VAL A 88 -7.82 -0.46 -9.02
CA VAL A 88 -8.51 -1.72 -9.37
C VAL A 88 -8.73 -1.82 -10.87
N THR A 89 -9.09 -0.75 -11.54
CA THR A 89 -9.39 -0.76 -12.96
C THR A 89 -8.17 -1.18 -13.78
N ASP A 90 -7.00 -0.65 -13.45
CA ASP A 90 -5.77 -0.97 -14.16
C ASP A 90 -5.27 -2.41 -13.87
N ASN A 91 -5.40 -2.88 -12.63
CA ASN A 91 -4.96 -4.22 -12.24
C ASN A 91 -5.77 -5.38 -12.85
N TYR A 92 -7.01 -5.16 -13.27
CA TYR A 92 -7.91 -6.22 -13.78
C TYR A 92 -8.25 -6.08 -15.26
N SER A 93 -8.00 -4.93 -15.85
CA SER A 93 -8.30 -4.67 -17.26
C SER A 93 -7.28 -3.65 -17.75
N ASP A 94 -6.28 -4.10 -18.49
CA ASP A 94 -5.38 -3.18 -19.20
C ASP A 94 -6.21 -2.39 -20.21
N ILE A 95 -6.63 -1.21 -19.80
CA ILE A 95 -7.38 -0.26 -20.63
C ILE A 95 -6.48 0.83 -21.21
N GLY A 96 -5.16 0.67 -21.03
CA GLY A 96 -4.15 1.63 -21.50
C GLY A 96 -4.06 2.90 -20.64
N GLU A 97 -4.68 2.91 -19.46
CA GLU A 97 -4.51 3.98 -18.49
C GLU A 97 -3.32 3.67 -17.57
N GLU A 98 -2.56 4.70 -17.21
CA GLU A 98 -1.44 4.55 -16.30
C GLU A 98 -1.91 4.16 -14.89
N ASP A 99 -1.31 3.11 -14.31
CA ASP A 99 -1.60 2.68 -12.92
C ASP A 99 -1.41 3.85 -11.95
N ILE A 100 -2.48 4.18 -11.22
CA ILE A 100 -2.46 5.29 -10.26
C ILE A 100 -1.61 4.89 -9.06
N GLN A 101 -0.44 5.51 -8.93
CA GLN A 101 0.45 5.36 -7.78
C GLN A 101 0.21 6.47 -6.76
N ILE A 102 0.49 6.18 -5.48
CA ILE A 102 0.33 7.14 -4.39
C ILE A 102 1.18 8.41 -4.58
N ASP A 103 2.29 8.29 -5.28
CA ASP A 103 3.20 9.41 -5.55
C ASP A 103 2.56 10.54 -6.37
N ARG A 104 1.47 10.25 -7.11
CA ARG A 104 0.64 11.25 -7.83
C ARG A 104 0.08 12.34 -6.90
N TYR A 105 -0.09 12.02 -5.63
CA TYR A 105 -0.67 12.94 -4.65
C TYR A 105 0.38 13.67 -3.82
N LYS A 106 1.66 13.44 -4.06
CA LYS A 106 2.72 14.20 -3.41
C LYS A 106 2.66 15.68 -3.80
N VAL A 107 2.89 16.53 -2.83
CA VAL A 107 3.13 17.96 -3.05
C VAL A 107 4.60 18.16 -3.41
N ALA A 108 4.83 19.12 -4.28
CA ALA A 108 6.18 19.45 -4.76
C ALA A 108 7.03 20.09 -3.63
#